data_421d1b357e999ee8e81243dc88ba78f1
#
_entry.id   421d1b357e999ee8e81243dc88ba78f1
#
_cell.length_a   1.000
_cell.length_b   1.000
_cell.length_c   1.000
_cell.angle_alpha   90.00
_cell.angle_beta   90.00
_cell.angle_gamma   90.00
#
_symmetry.space_group_name_H-M   'P 1'
#
loop_
_entity.id
_entity.type
_entity.pdbx_description
1 polymer ?
#
loop_
_entity_poly.entity_id
_entity_poly.type
_entity_poly.pdbx_seq_one_letter_code
_entity_poly.pdbx_strand_id
1 'polypeptide(L)'
;ATVGATEAEITASLQRMGLANRLVDVPVGRLSAGQRRRTALACLVARRAELWLLDEPHAGLDAAGRDELDHTLRAAAAAGATVMVASHELERAGALATRVVEVVGGQVREVAT
;
A
#
# COMPACT_ATOMS: atom_id res chain seq x y z
N ALA A 1 0.71 17.27 4.69
CA ALA A 1 2.13 17.33 4.33
C ALA A 1 2.85 16.12 4.88
N THR A 2 3.77 15.59 4.12
CA THR A 2 4.56 14.45 4.51
C THR A 2 5.77 14.93 5.30
N VAL A 3 5.73 14.76 6.60
CA VAL A 3 6.82 15.20 7.48
C VAL A 3 8.08 14.37 7.20
N GLY A 4 9.21 15.03 6.99
CA GLY A 4 10.50 14.40 6.81
C GLY A 4 10.81 13.89 5.39
N ALA A 5 9.88 14.04 4.44
CA ALA A 5 10.13 13.66 3.05
C ALA A 5 10.49 14.89 2.21
N THR A 6 11.53 14.77 1.37
CA THR A 6 11.89 15.79 0.41
C THR A 6 11.06 15.64 -0.87
N GLU A 7 10.98 16.72 -1.66
CA GLU A 7 10.31 16.69 -2.96
C GLU A 7 10.92 15.63 -3.88
N ALA A 8 12.24 15.50 -3.89
CA ALA A 8 12.93 14.48 -4.68
C ALA A 8 12.57 13.06 -4.24
N GLU A 9 12.46 12.81 -2.93
CA GLU A 9 12.06 11.51 -2.40
C GLU A 9 10.62 11.16 -2.78
N ILE A 10 9.72 12.14 -2.70
CA ILE A 10 8.32 11.95 -3.11
C ILE A 10 8.24 11.64 -4.60
N THR A 11 8.94 12.40 -5.45
CA THR A 11 8.96 12.18 -6.89
C THR A 11 9.50 10.78 -7.23
N ALA A 12 10.60 10.37 -6.62
CA ALA A 12 11.18 9.05 -6.84
C ALA A 12 10.20 7.93 -6.42
N SER A 13 9.47 8.13 -5.31
CA SER A 13 8.49 7.16 -4.83
C SER A 13 7.28 7.06 -5.76
N LEU A 14 6.82 8.20 -6.29
CA LEU A 14 5.74 8.23 -7.27
C LEU A 14 6.12 7.49 -8.56
N GLN A 15 7.35 7.68 -9.03
CA GLN A 15 7.85 6.97 -10.21
C GLN A 15 7.89 5.45 -9.99
N ARG A 16 8.34 5.00 -8.82
CA ARG A 16 8.34 3.58 -8.46
C ARG A 16 6.94 2.98 -8.42
N MET A 17 5.94 3.78 -8.07
CA MET A 17 4.55 3.35 -8.03
C MET A 17 3.86 3.43 -9.39
N GLY A 18 4.60 3.72 -10.48
CA GLY A 18 4.07 3.76 -11.83
C GLY A 18 3.30 5.02 -12.17
N LEU A 19 3.50 6.09 -11.42
CA LEU A 19 2.87 7.38 -11.70
C LEU A 19 3.77 8.21 -12.60
N ALA A 20 3.21 8.73 -13.71
CA ALA A 20 3.93 9.59 -14.64
C ALA A 20 4.21 10.95 -14.01
N ASN A 21 5.32 11.59 -14.41
CA ASN A 21 5.71 12.91 -13.88
C ASN A 21 4.58 13.95 -13.94
N ARG A 22 3.79 13.94 -15.03
CA ARG A 22 2.66 14.87 -15.18
C ARG A 22 1.58 14.70 -14.10
N LEU A 23 1.51 13.54 -13.45
CA LEU A 23 0.53 13.30 -12.39
C LEU A 23 0.94 13.89 -11.05
N VAL A 24 2.23 14.22 -10.87
CA VAL A 24 2.72 14.84 -9.65
C VAL A 24 2.06 16.18 -9.39
N ASP A 25 1.77 16.93 -10.45
CA ASP A 25 1.18 18.26 -10.37
C ASP A 25 -0.35 18.24 -10.40
N VAL A 26 -0.97 17.06 -10.52
CA VAL A 26 -2.43 16.94 -10.55
C VAL A 26 -2.96 16.95 -9.13
N PRO A 27 -3.96 17.79 -8.80
CA PRO A 27 -4.60 17.75 -7.49
C PRO A 27 -5.15 16.37 -7.17
N VAL A 28 -4.97 15.92 -5.93
CA VAL A 28 -5.40 14.58 -5.49
C VAL A 28 -6.88 14.32 -5.79
N GLY A 29 -7.74 15.32 -5.68
CA GLY A 29 -9.16 15.18 -5.99
C GLY A 29 -9.48 14.87 -7.45
N ARG A 30 -8.53 15.07 -8.38
CA ARG A 30 -8.69 14.76 -9.81
C ARG A 30 -8.11 13.41 -10.20
N LEU A 31 -7.45 12.73 -9.27
CA LEU A 31 -6.88 11.42 -9.52
C LEU A 31 -7.98 10.34 -9.46
N SER A 32 -7.83 9.27 -10.23
CA SER A 32 -8.67 8.08 -10.08
C SER A 32 -8.44 7.45 -8.70
N ALA A 33 -9.34 6.54 -8.30
CA ALA A 33 -9.18 5.82 -7.04
C ALA A 33 -7.85 5.05 -6.99
N GLY A 34 -7.46 4.40 -8.10
CA GLY A 34 -6.19 3.69 -8.19
C GLY A 34 -5.00 4.63 -8.09
N GLN A 35 -5.07 5.78 -8.76
CA GLN A 35 -4.00 6.78 -8.69
C GLN A 35 -3.88 7.37 -7.29
N ARG A 36 -4.99 7.63 -6.61
CA ARG A 36 -4.97 8.09 -5.21
C ARG A 36 -4.31 7.08 -4.28
N ARG A 37 -4.61 5.79 -4.46
CA ARG A 37 -3.98 4.73 -3.69
C ARG A 37 -2.48 4.66 -3.93
N ARG A 38 -2.06 4.72 -5.19
CA ARG A 38 -0.63 4.74 -5.54
C ARG A 38 0.08 5.93 -4.93
N THR A 39 -0.55 7.11 -4.96
CA THR A 39 -0.01 8.30 -4.34
C THR A 39 0.14 8.14 -2.83
N ALA A 40 -0.87 7.58 -2.16
CA ALA A 40 -0.81 7.33 -0.73
C ALA A 40 0.31 6.34 -0.38
N LEU A 41 0.46 5.26 -1.15
CA LEU A 41 1.53 4.29 -0.95
C LEU A 41 2.91 4.91 -1.20
N ALA A 42 3.04 5.74 -2.23
CA ALA A 42 4.28 6.45 -2.50
C ALA A 42 4.67 7.37 -1.34
N CYS A 43 3.70 8.01 -0.71
CA CYS A 43 3.94 8.81 0.50
C CYS A 43 4.46 7.96 1.65
N LEU A 44 3.91 6.75 1.86
CA LEU A 44 4.40 5.84 2.89
C LEU A 44 5.84 5.41 2.61
N VAL A 45 6.17 5.12 1.35
CA VAL A 45 7.54 4.79 0.94
C VAL A 45 8.48 5.98 1.19
N ALA A 46 8.08 7.18 0.76
CA ALA A 46 8.89 8.38 0.91
C ALA A 46 9.14 8.72 2.39
N ARG A 47 8.16 8.52 3.23
CA ARG A 47 8.27 8.75 4.67
C ARG A 47 9.06 7.68 5.40
N ARG A 48 9.34 6.55 4.76
CA ARG A 48 9.94 5.38 5.40
C ARG A 48 9.15 4.95 6.63
N ALA A 49 7.83 4.89 6.46
CA ALA A 49 6.92 4.55 7.55
C ALA A 49 7.24 3.16 8.11
N GLU A 50 7.28 3.04 9.42
CA GLU A 50 7.54 1.77 10.10
C GLU A 50 6.28 0.92 10.23
N LEU A 51 5.11 1.56 10.22
CA LEU A 51 3.82 0.90 10.30
C LEU A 51 2.94 1.33 9.13
N TRP A 52 2.50 0.34 8.37
CA TRP A 52 1.59 0.53 7.25
C TRP A 52 0.24 -0.08 7.60
N LEU A 53 -0.81 0.72 7.62
CA LEU A 53 -2.18 0.26 7.83
C LEU A 53 -2.95 0.48 6.55
N LEU A 54 -3.38 -0.60 5.91
CA LEU A 54 -4.02 -0.57 4.61
C LEU A 54 -5.38 -1.26 4.67
N ASP A 55 -6.41 -0.59 4.16
CA ASP A 55 -7.76 -1.11 4.10
C ASP A 55 -8.13 -1.35 2.64
N GLU A 56 -8.40 -2.62 2.29
CA GLU A 56 -8.74 -3.05 0.93
C GLU A 56 -7.81 -2.47 -0.14
N PRO A 57 -6.48 -2.61 0.01
CA PRO A 57 -5.55 -1.93 -0.87
C PRO A 57 -5.58 -2.41 -2.32
N HIS A 58 -6.04 -3.65 -2.57
CA HIS A 58 -6.13 -4.22 -3.91
C HIS A 58 -7.38 -3.82 -4.67
N ALA A 59 -8.40 -3.32 -3.98
CA ALA A 59 -9.69 -3.01 -4.60
C ALA A 59 -9.53 -1.94 -5.68
N GLY A 60 -10.16 -2.17 -6.83
CA GLY A 60 -10.12 -1.25 -7.96
C GLY A 60 -8.84 -1.33 -8.81
N LEU A 61 -7.88 -2.18 -8.45
CA LEU A 61 -6.68 -2.39 -9.24
C LEU A 61 -6.86 -3.55 -10.23
N ASP A 62 -6.26 -3.42 -11.40
CA ASP A 62 -6.16 -4.52 -12.36
C ASP A 62 -5.08 -5.52 -11.92
N ALA A 63 -4.90 -6.61 -12.69
CA ALA A 63 -3.95 -7.65 -12.33
C ALA A 63 -2.50 -7.11 -12.18
N ALA A 64 -2.08 -6.25 -13.10
CA ALA A 64 -0.74 -5.66 -13.05
C ALA A 64 -0.57 -4.75 -11.83
N GLY A 65 -1.59 -3.96 -11.51
CA GLY A 65 -1.57 -3.09 -10.33
C GLY A 65 -1.54 -3.87 -9.02
N ARG A 66 -2.24 -5.01 -8.97
CA ARG A 66 -2.23 -5.91 -7.81
C ARG A 66 -0.86 -6.53 -7.60
N ASP A 67 -0.23 -6.97 -8.66
CA ASP A 67 1.12 -7.55 -8.58
C ASP A 67 2.15 -6.51 -8.13
N GLU A 68 2.03 -5.30 -8.64
CA GLU A 68 2.89 -4.18 -8.27
C GLU A 68 2.73 -3.81 -6.79
N LEU A 69 1.49 -3.77 -6.32
CA LEU A 69 1.20 -3.53 -4.91
C LEU A 69 1.79 -4.63 -4.03
N ASP A 70 1.60 -5.89 -4.40
CA ASP A 70 2.15 -7.02 -3.64
C ASP A 70 3.66 -6.93 -3.54
N HIS A 71 4.33 -6.57 -4.63
CA HIS A 71 5.76 -6.38 -4.65
C HIS A 71 6.19 -5.26 -3.69
N THR A 72 5.47 -4.15 -3.70
CA THR A 72 5.74 -3.01 -2.82
C THR A 72 5.58 -3.39 -1.35
N LEU A 73 4.52 -4.13 -1.02
CA LEU A 73 4.26 -4.56 0.36
C LEU A 73 5.32 -5.54 0.86
N ARG A 74 5.74 -6.47 0.01
CA ARG A 74 6.82 -7.39 0.34
C ARG A 74 8.14 -6.67 0.56
N ALA A 75 8.44 -5.70 -0.29
CA ALA A 75 9.65 -4.89 -0.16
C ALA A 75 9.66 -4.07 1.13
N ALA A 76 8.51 -3.48 1.49
CA ALA A 76 8.39 -2.73 2.73
C ALA A 76 8.61 -3.61 3.96
N ALA A 77 8.00 -4.78 3.97
CA ALA A 77 8.17 -5.74 5.06
C ALA A 77 9.62 -6.25 5.16
N ALA A 78 10.24 -6.51 4.02
CA ALA A 78 11.64 -6.93 3.98
C ALA A 78 12.59 -5.84 4.48
N ALA A 79 12.23 -4.58 4.31
CA ALA A 79 12.97 -3.42 4.81
C ALA A 79 12.72 -3.13 6.29
N GLY A 80 11.88 -3.91 6.96
CA GLY A 80 11.63 -3.79 8.39
C GLY A 80 10.31 -3.14 8.78
N ALA A 81 9.50 -2.72 7.83
CA ALA A 81 8.18 -2.16 8.12
C ALA A 81 7.21 -3.26 8.59
N THR A 82 6.32 -2.90 9.49
CA THR A 82 5.17 -3.74 9.82
C THR A 82 4.01 -3.36 8.91
N VAL A 83 3.51 -4.30 8.15
CA VAL A 83 2.42 -4.07 7.20
C VAL A 83 1.19 -4.81 7.67
N MET A 84 0.10 -4.08 7.91
CA MET A 84 -1.19 -4.64 8.27
C MET A 84 -2.20 -4.35 7.16
N VAL A 85 -2.81 -5.40 6.64
CA VAL A 85 -3.77 -5.31 5.54
C VAL A 85 -5.11 -5.87 5.99
N ALA A 86 -6.17 -5.07 5.86
CA ALA A 86 -7.54 -5.55 5.99
C ALA A 86 -8.08 -5.82 4.59
N SER A 87 -8.54 -7.04 4.33
CA SER A 87 -8.98 -7.42 2.99
C SER A 87 -10.04 -8.51 3.03
N HIS A 88 -10.94 -8.49 2.02
CA HIS A 88 -11.85 -9.58 1.70
C HIS A 88 -11.28 -10.50 0.60
N GLU A 89 -10.19 -10.11 -0.01
CA GLU A 89 -9.48 -10.93 -1.02
C GLU A 89 -8.56 -11.91 -0.27
N LEU A 90 -9.15 -12.92 0.33
CA LEU A 90 -8.50 -13.79 1.30
C LEU A 90 -7.32 -14.56 0.74
N GLU A 91 -7.43 -15.01 -0.50
CA GLU A 91 -6.37 -15.77 -1.16
C GLU A 91 -5.13 -14.91 -1.38
N ARG A 92 -5.32 -13.71 -1.93
CA ARG A 92 -4.21 -12.79 -2.20
C ARG A 92 -3.58 -12.28 -0.91
N ALA A 93 -4.40 -11.85 0.03
CA ALA A 93 -3.91 -11.36 1.32
C ALA A 93 -3.18 -12.47 2.10
N GLY A 94 -3.71 -13.68 2.08
CA GLY A 94 -3.09 -14.83 2.74
C GLY A 94 -1.74 -15.21 2.14
N ALA A 95 -1.58 -15.05 0.83
CA ALA A 95 -0.30 -15.31 0.16
C ALA A 95 0.79 -14.31 0.54
N LEU A 96 0.40 -13.09 0.91
CA LEU A 96 1.32 -12.04 1.35
C LEU A 96 1.67 -12.15 2.83
N ALA A 97 0.72 -12.59 3.64
CA ALA A 97 0.80 -12.48 5.09
C ALA A 97 1.70 -13.53 5.72
N THR A 98 2.42 -13.14 6.75
CA THR A 98 3.12 -14.07 7.66
C THR A 98 2.21 -14.50 8.79
N ARG A 99 1.20 -13.68 9.14
CA ARG A 99 0.17 -14.00 10.12
C ARG A 99 -1.18 -13.53 9.58
N VAL A 100 -2.20 -14.32 9.83
CA VAL A 100 -3.58 -13.98 9.46
C VAL A 100 -4.43 -14.00 10.72
N VAL A 101 -5.21 -12.93 10.92
CA VAL A 101 -6.21 -12.88 11.99
C VAL A 101 -7.58 -12.67 11.38
N GLU A 102 -8.58 -13.27 11.99
CA GLU A 102 -9.96 -13.13 11.60
C GLU A 102 -10.70 -12.32 12.66
N VAL A 103 -11.48 -11.34 12.22
CA VAL A 103 -12.31 -10.53 13.12
C VAL A 103 -13.76 -10.88 12.87
N VAL A 104 -14.40 -11.50 13.84
CA VAL A 104 -15.80 -11.93 13.76
C VAL A 104 -16.50 -11.58 15.07
N GLY A 105 -17.64 -10.89 14.97
CA GLY A 105 -18.43 -10.54 16.14
C GLY A 105 -17.66 -9.73 17.19
N GLY A 106 -16.74 -8.87 16.76
CA GLY A 106 -15.92 -8.07 17.66
C GLY A 106 -14.77 -8.82 18.32
N GLN A 107 -14.55 -10.08 17.95
CA GLN A 107 -13.47 -10.91 18.48
C GLN A 107 -12.41 -11.16 17.44
N VAL A 108 -11.15 -11.22 17.88
CA VAL A 108 -9.99 -11.47 17.04
C VAL A 108 -9.49 -12.89 17.29
N ARG A 109 -9.30 -13.64 16.21
CA ARG A 109 -8.80 -15.00 16.26
C ARG A 109 -7.67 -15.18 15.25
N GLU A 110 -6.54 -15.72 15.72
CA GLU A 110 -5.46 -16.06 14.81
C GLU A 110 -5.80 -17.30 14.00
N VAL A 111 -5.58 -17.23 12.70
CA VAL A 111 -5.82 -18.34 11.78
C VAL A 111 -4.48 -19.01 11.51
N ALA A 112 -4.46 -20.35 11.60
CA ALA A 112 -3.28 -21.13 11.26
C ALA A 112 -2.98 -20.97 9.76
N THR A 113 -1.74 -20.64 9.42
CA THR A 113 -1.28 -20.49 8.04
C THR A 113 -0.36 -21.63 7.62
#